data_075d85387378f9c048af40fddbba96e7
#
_entry.id   075d85387378f9c048af40fddbba96e7
#
_cell.length_a   1.000
_cell.length_b   1.000
_cell.length_c   1.000
_cell.angle_alpha   90.00
_cell.angle_beta   90.00
_cell.angle_gamma   90.00
#
_symmetry.space_group_name_H-M   'P 1'
#
loop_
_entity.id
_entity.type
_entity.pdbx_description
1 polymer ?
#
loop_
_entity_poly.entity_id
_entity_poly.type
_entity_poly.pdbx_seq_one_letter_code
_entity_poly.pdbx_strand_id
1 'polypeptide(L)'
;DAQESRGLGDVYKRQFLLYALIIIGISYAIIRYQMIRRDKQISQAKINFFMQTAHDIRTPLTLIKAPLGEILKNEQLTEQGTTNLNLAIQSTDNLSELANNLMDFQKEELYSSKISVVRYELNQYIQNYMQQFKAYAEQKGIDFQYKSSFTSLEVWIDQNKIDSILQNLLSNALKYTPKGGSVTIETDHNKNRWILTIKDTGIGIPKEDQKKLFKFLFRGKNATNQLITGSGVGMLLTYRLIKNHEGKISFSSTENVGTTFQLSFPIQSEHYQYRNEGVDQNLRTVLLQDGIVAPMPEAEQTQITAHPDSPRIMIVEDNASLRLFLMKSLSDIYQVDGAENGQEAIDKIKVQQPDLIISDVMMSVMDGETMCRTLKSDIETSHIPIIPLTALGDKKDILRGLETKADMYITKPFDLMVLRANISNILENREIIRKKLQQASVNIESKTEDIPMPTNLDNEFMQKVTVLVKENLGKDLTVDTLCAGMNMSRTSFYNKIKALTGMAPNDFIRNIRMQEAAALLKSQRYTVAEVADMMGFADPKYFTDTFKKFYGVPPSIYKKNEE
;
A
#
# COMPACT_ATOMS: atom_id res chain seq x y z
N ASP A 1 21.90 -10.30 -80.93
CA ASP A 1 20.45 -10.21 -80.58
C ASP A 1 19.93 -11.40 -79.73
N ALA A 2 20.25 -12.69 -80.10
CA ALA A 2 19.74 -13.85 -79.34
C ALA A 2 20.45 -14.10 -78.01
N GLN A 3 21.69 -13.65 -77.84
CA GLN A 3 22.43 -13.74 -76.58
C GLN A 3 22.08 -12.63 -75.61
N GLU A 4 21.79 -11.42 -76.09
CA GLU A 4 21.29 -10.30 -75.27
C GLU A 4 19.90 -10.55 -74.72
N SER A 5 18.99 -11.14 -75.51
CA SER A 5 17.63 -11.47 -75.06
C SER A 5 17.58 -12.55 -73.98
N ARG A 6 18.53 -13.51 -74.01
CA ARG A 6 18.69 -14.53 -72.95
C ARG A 6 19.24 -13.92 -71.66
N GLY A 7 20.20 -13.00 -71.74
CA GLY A 7 20.73 -12.29 -70.58
C GLY A 7 19.70 -11.44 -69.87
N LEU A 8 18.84 -10.70 -70.60
CA LEU A 8 17.73 -9.92 -70.03
C LEU A 8 16.68 -10.81 -69.33
N GLY A 9 16.35 -11.98 -69.96
CA GLY A 9 15.39 -12.91 -69.35
C GLY A 9 15.85 -13.49 -67.99
N ASP A 10 17.15 -13.73 -67.83
CA ASP A 10 17.72 -14.26 -66.59
C ASP A 10 17.83 -13.18 -65.49
N VAL A 11 18.04 -11.91 -65.84
CA VAL A 11 18.00 -10.78 -64.92
C VAL A 11 16.60 -10.59 -64.35
N TYR A 12 15.57 -10.64 -65.22
CA TYR A 12 14.18 -10.54 -64.76
C TYR A 12 13.74 -11.70 -63.85
N LYS A 13 14.18 -12.94 -64.16
CA LYS A 13 13.90 -14.10 -63.29
C LYS A 13 14.54 -13.95 -61.89
N ARG A 14 15.79 -13.48 -61.83
CA ARG A 14 16.47 -13.22 -60.54
C ARG A 14 15.79 -12.12 -59.76
N GLN A 15 15.35 -11.05 -60.42
CA GLN A 15 14.61 -9.94 -59.81
C GLN A 15 13.25 -10.40 -59.26
N PHE A 16 12.52 -11.23 -60.01
CA PHE A 16 11.26 -11.81 -59.58
C PHE A 16 11.41 -12.74 -58.37
N LEU A 17 12.47 -13.57 -58.34
CA LEU A 17 12.83 -14.41 -57.20
C LEU A 17 13.14 -13.55 -55.94
N LEU A 18 13.86 -12.45 -56.10
CA LEU A 18 14.18 -11.55 -55.02
C LEU A 18 12.92 -10.89 -54.43
N TYR A 19 12.00 -10.41 -55.28
CA TYR A 19 10.72 -9.86 -54.82
C TYR A 19 9.85 -10.91 -54.12
N ALA A 20 9.80 -12.13 -54.62
CA ALA A 20 9.08 -13.22 -53.97
C ALA A 20 9.64 -13.54 -52.58
N LEU A 21 10.97 -13.57 -52.43
CA LEU A 21 11.62 -13.76 -51.12
C LEU A 21 11.32 -12.61 -50.13
N ILE A 22 11.32 -11.37 -50.63
CA ILE A 22 10.98 -10.20 -49.81
C ILE A 22 9.52 -10.28 -49.33
N ILE A 23 8.57 -10.61 -50.22
CA ILE A 23 7.15 -10.76 -49.88
C ILE A 23 6.94 -11.88 -48.86
N ILE A 24 7.61 -13.02 -49.03
CA ILE A 24 7.56 -14.14 -48.09
C ILE A 24 8.12 -13.70 -46.71
N GLY A 25 9.26 -12.99 -46.70
CA GLY A 25 9.88 -12.46 -45.49
C GLY A 25 8.95 -11.48 -44.72
N ILE A 26 8.33 -10.55 -45.46
CA ILE A 26 7.37 -9.58 -44.88
C ILE A 26 6.14 -10.31 -44.34
N SER A 27 5.59 -11.26 -45.13
CA SER A 27 4.42 -12.03 -44.69
C SER A 27 4.72 -12.86 -43.43
N TYR A 28 5.89 -13.48 -43.37
CA TYR A 28 6.34 -14.20 -42.17
C TYR A 28 6.49 -13.27 -40.98
N ALA A 29 7.08 -12.10 -41.17
CA ALA A 29 7.21 -11.10 -40.08
C ALA A 29 5.87 -10.62 -39.56
N ILE A 30 4.89 -10.36 -40.48
CA ILE A 30 3.53 -9.95 -40.11
C ILE A 30 2.81 -11.06 -39.31
N ILE A 31 2.88 -12.32 -39.81
CA ILE A 31 2.25 -13.45 -39.12
C ILE A 31 2.87 -13.62 -37.73
N ARG A 32 4.19 -13.57 -37.62
CA ARG A 32 4.89 -13.69 -36.33
C ARG A 32 4.55 -12.55 -35.38
N TYR A 33 4.45 -11.33 -35.88
CA TYR A 33 4.01 -10.17 -35.10
C TYR A 33 2.57 -10.34 -34.57
N GLN A 34 1.65 -10.79 -35.42
CA GLN A 34 0.27 -11.07 -35.04
C GLN A 34 0.16 -12.18 -33.98
N MET A 35 0.96 -13.27 -34.13
CA MET A 35 1.01 -14.33 -33.12
C MET A 35 1.48 -13.81 -31.75
N ILE A 36 2.59 -13.07 -31.73
CA ILE A 36 3.11 -12.47 -30.47
C ILE A 36 2.08 -11.53 -29.84
N ARG A 37 1.40 -10.72 -30.65
CA ARG A 37 0.34 -9.81 -30.16
C ARG A 37 -0.85 -10.57 -29.60
N ARG A 38 -1.28 -11.65 -30.27
CA ARG A 38 -2.37 -12.52 -29.83
C ARG A 38 -2.02 -13.24 -28.52
N ASP A 39 -0.81 -13.79 -28.40
CA ASP A 39 -0.36 -14.46 -27.19
C ASP A 39 -0.32 -13.48 -26.00
N LYS A 40 0.13 -12.24 -26.24
CA LYS A 40 0.12 -11.18 -25.23
C LYS A 40 -1.31 -10.80 -24.78
N GLN A 41 -2.26 -10.73 -25.74
CA GLN A 41 -3.67 -10.44 -25.41
C GLN A 41 -4.31 -11.57 -24.61
N ILE A 42 -4.07 -12.83 -24.99
CA ILE A 42 -4.58 -14.00 -24.25
C ILE A 42 -4.00 -14.05 -22.84
N SER A 43 -2.70 -13.79 -22.70
CA SER A 43 -2.04 -13.71 -21.41
C SER A 43 -2.66 -12.61 -20.53
N GLN A 44 -2.87 -11.41 -21.08
CA GLN A 44 -3.48 -10.30 -20.35
C GLN A 44 -4.93 -10.60 -19.95
N ALA A 45 -5.71 -11.19 -20.84
CA ALA A 45 -7.10 -11.58 -20.54
C ALA A 45 -7.16 -12.64 -19.41
N LYS A 46 -6.23 -13.61 -19.41
CA LYS A 46 -6.10 -14.57 -18.31
C LYS A 46 -5.79 -13.89 -16.97
N ILE A 47 -4.85 -12.93 -16.97
CA ILE A 47 -4.50 -12.17 -15.75
C ILE A 47 -5.74 -11.46 -15.21
N ASN A 48 -6.44 -10.70 -16.05
CA ASN A 48 -7.62 -9.94 -15.64
C ASN A 48 -8.71 -10.87 -15.09
N PHE A 49 -8.94 -12.02 -15.74
CA PHE A 49 -9.88 -13.02 -15.26
C PHE A 49 -9.52 -13.54 -13.86
N PHE A 50 -8.25 -13.87 -13.61
CA PHE A 50 -7.83 -14.37 -12.30
C PHE A 50 -7.85 -13.29 -11.23
N MET A 51 -7.47 -12.06 -11.57
CA MET A 51 -7.58 -10.90 -10.65
C MET A 51 -9.03 -10.67 -10.24
N GLN A 52 -9.94 -10.69 -11.21
CA GLN A 52 -11.37 -10.55 -10.94
C GLN A 52 -11.90 -11.70 -10.07
N THR A 53 -11.57 -12.95 -10.42
CA THR A 53 -12.01 -14.14 -9.66
C THR A 53 -11.54 -14.09 -8.20
N ALA A 54 -10.31 -13.61 -7.97
CA ALA A 54 -9.81 -13.49 -6.62
C ALA A 54 -10.50 -12.40 -5.81
N HIS A 55 -10.76 -11.26 -6.43
CA HIS A 55 -11.58 -10.22 -5.83
C HIS A 55 -12.96 -10.77 -5.45
N ASP A 56 -13.62 -11.46 -6.36
CA ASP A 56 -14.94 -12.04 -6.17
C ASP A 56 -15.01 -13.12 -5.06
N ILE A 57 -13.89 -13.78 -4.76
CA ILE A 57 -13.74 -14.70 -3.62
C ILE A 57 -13.48 -13.94 -2.32
N ARG A 58 -12.64 -12.91 -2.33
CA ARG A 58 -12.25 -12.20 -1.10
C ARG A 58 -13.37 -11.37 -0.49
N THR A 59 -14.22 -10.76 -1.32
CA THR A 59 -15.35 -9.97 -0.85
C THR A 59 -16.30 -10.79 0.05
N PRO A 60 -16.82 -11.96 -0.34
CA PRO A 60 -17.62 -12.80 0.56
C PRO A 60 -16.84 -13.29 1.78
N LEU A 61 -15.54 -13.57 1.66
CA LEU A 61 -14.71 -13.94 2.82
C LEU A 61 -14.59 -12.79 3.82
N THR A 62 -14.48 -11.55 3.36
CA THR A 62 -14.50 -10.36 4.23
C THR A 62 -15.85 -10.23 4.95
N LEU A 63 -16.97 -10.44 4.22
CA LEU A 63 -18.32 -10.42 4.78
C LEU A 63 -18.59 -11.52 5.81
N ILE A 64 -17.83 -12.61 5.78
CA ILE A 64 -17.89 -13.67 6.79
C ILE A 64 -16.96 -13.34 7.95
N LYS A 65 -15.71 -13.00 7.69
CA LYS A 65 -14.67 -12.83 8.72
C LYS A 65 -14.92 -11.62 9.62
N ALA A 66 -15.31 -10.47 9.06
CA ALA A 66 -15.46 -9.24 9.80
C ALA A 66 -16.58 -9.32 10.86
N PRO A 67 -17.81 -9.80 10.56
CA PRO A 67 -18.85 -10.01 11.57
C PRO A 67 -18.47 -11.05 12.63
N LEU A 68 -17.81 -12.16 12.23
CA LEU A 68 -17.35 -13.17 13.20
C LEU A 68 -16.34 -12.58 14.20
N GLY A 69 -15.45 -11.69 13.74
CA GLY A 69 -14.52 -10.99 14.60
C GLY A 69 -15.22 -10.03 15.58
N GLU A 70 -16.28 -9.34 15.14
CA GLU A 70 -17.09 -8.47 16.02
C GLU A 70 -17.84 -9.28 17.09
N ILE A 71 -18.47 -10.40 16.71
CA ILE A 71 -19.17 -11.29 17.65
C ILE A 71 -18.18 -11.79 18.72
N LEU A 72 -16.97 -12.21 18.32
CA LEU A 72 -15.97 -12.73 19.26
C LEU A 72 -15.54 -11.69 20.31
N LYS A 73 -15.57 -10.41 19.98
CA LYS A 73 -15.12 -9.33 20.87
C LYS A 73 -16.24 -8.69 21.68
N ASN A 74 -17.43 -8.57 21.10
CA ASN A 74 -18.51 -7.74 21.65
C ASN A 74 -19.62 -8.56 22.34
N GLU A 75 -19.66 -9.88 22.15
CA GLU A 75 -20.70 -10.72 22.72
C GLU A 75 -20.15 -11.70 23.78
N GLN A 76 -20.91 -11.90 24.86
CA GLN A 76 -20.60 -12.93 25.83
C GLN A 76 -21.02 -14.30 25.28
N LEU A 77 -20.03 -15.06 24.83
CA LEU A 77 -20.23 -16.39 24.26
C LEU A 77 -20.04 -17.48 25.31
N THR A 78 -20.76 -18.60 25.13
CA THR A 78 -20.44 -19.83 25.86
C THR A 78 -19.11 -20.39 25.37
N GLU A 79 -18.44 -21.24 26.16
CA GLU A 79 -17.20 -21.91 25.78
C GLU A 79 -17.34 -22.66 24.43
N GLN A 80 -18.47 -23.33 24.24
CA GLN A 80 -18.83 -23.99 22.98
C GLN A 80 -19.01 -22.98 21.83
N GLY A 81 -19.65 -21.83 22.10
CA GLY A 81 -19.84 -20.75 21.13
C GLY A 81 -18.52 -20.14 20.69
N THR A 82 -17.62 -19.86 21.62
CA THR A 82 -16.26 -19.36 21.35
C THR A 82 -15.46 -20.36 20.50
N THR A 83 -15.54 -21.65 20.82
CA THR A 83 -14.86 -22.71 20.07
C THR A 83 -15.37 -22.78 18.62
N ASN A 84 -16.70 -22.78 18.43
CA ASN A 84 -17.32 -22.82 17.10
C ASN A 84 -16.99 -21.57 16.27
N LEU A 85 -16.97 -20.39 16.90
CA LEU A 85 -16.65 -19.14 16.24
C LEU A 85 -15.18 -19.09 15.79
N ASN A 86 -14.26 -19.51 16.67
CA ASN A 86 -12.85 -19.64 16.31
C ASN A 86 -12.62 -20.62 15.15
N LEU A 87 -13.36 -21.73 15.11
CA LEU A 87 -13.32 -22.69 14.00
C LEU A 87 -13.82 -22.05 12.69
N ALA A 88 -14.87 -21.23 12.72
CA ALA A 88 -15.39 -20.53 11.56
C ALA A 88 -14.41 -19.47 11.05
N ILE A 89 -13.78 -18.68 11.93
CA ILE A 89 -12.73 -17.71 11.60
C ILE A 89 -11.54 -18.44 10.96
N GLN A 90 -11.06 -19.51 11.58
CA GLN A 90 -9.96 -20.31 11.04
C GLN A 90 -10.28 -20.90 9.65
N SER A 91 -11.52 -21.33 9.43
CA SER A 91 -11.96 -21.84 8.12
C SER A 91 -11.95 -20.73 7.05
N THR A 92 -12.35 -19.52 7.42
CA THR A 92 -12.33 -18.34 6.53
C THR A 92 -10.90 -17.94 6.20
N ASP A 93 -9.98 -17.98 7.17
CA ASP A 93 -8.56 -17.71 6.95
C ASP A 93 -7.91 -18.73 6.02
N ASN A 94 -8.27 -20.01 6.17
CA ASN A 94 -7.80 -21.06 5.26
C ASN A 94 -8.29 -20.87 3.82
N LEU A 95 -9.54 -20.46 3.63
CA LEU A 95 -10.08 -20.16 2.29
C LEU A 95 -9.39 -18.94 1.67
N SER A 96 -9.08 -17.92 2.48
CA SER A 96 -8.34 -16.73 2.05
C SER A 96 -6.91 -17.10 1.61
N GLU A 97 -6.22 -17.92 2.39
CA GLU A 97 -4.88 -18.44 2.05
C GLU A 97 -4.91 -19.26 0.75
N LEU A 98 -5.92 -20.11 0.57
CA LEU A 98 -6.09 -20.91 -0.64
C LEU A 98 -6.31 -20.03 -1.88
N ALA A 99 -7.16 -19.01 -1.77
CA ALA A 99 -7.40 -18.05 -2.85
C ALA A 99 -6.12 -17.27 -3.20
N ASN A 100 -5.36 -16.81 -2.20
CA ASN A 100 -4.07 -16.12 -2.41
C ASN A 100 -3.05 -17.02 -3.10
N ASN A 101 -2.87 -18.25 -2.62
CA ASN A 101 -1.94 -19.21 -3.20
C ASN A 101 -2.30 -19.58 -4.66
N LEU A 102 -3.59 -19.65 -4.98
CA LEU A 102 -4.04 -19.87 -6.36
C LEU A 102 -3.70 -18.71 -7.27
N MET A 103 -3.83 -17.48 -6.78
CA MET A 103 -3.45 -16.28 -7.53
C MET A 103 -1.96 -16.18 -7.77
N ASP A 104 -1.15 -16.40 -6.72
CA ASP A 104 0.30 -16.37 -6.84
C ASP A 104 0.82 -17.43 -7.82
N PHE A 105 0.19 -18.61 -7.80
CA PHE A 105 0.46 -19.66 -8.78
C PHE A 105 0.16 -19.19 -10.22
N GLN A 106 -0.97 -18.53 -10.47
CA GLN A 106 -1.33 -18.04 -11.79
C GLN A 106 -0.48 -16.84 -12.23
N LYS A 107 -0.16 -15.92 -11.32
CA LYS A 107 0.78 -14.82 -11.59
C LYS A 107 2.14 -15.37 -12.04
N GLU A 108 2.67 -16.36 -11.34
CA GLU A 108 3.96 -16.96 -11.67
C GLU A 108 3.93 -17.72 -13.02
N GLU A 109 2.80 -18.35 -13.38
CA GLU A 109 2.61 -18.98 -14.69
C GLU A 109 2.67 -17.96 -15.84
N LEU A 110 2.13 -16.77 -15.64
CA LEU A 110 2.01 -15.74 -16.66
C LEU A 110 3.25 -14.81 -16.73
N TYR A 111 3.94 -14.59 -15.63
CA TYR A 111 5.10 -13.68 -15.51
C TYR A 111 6.43 -14.40 -15.27
N SER A 112 6.49 -15.71 -15.49
CA SER A 112 7.61 -16.59 -15.11
C SER A 112 8.99 -16.23 -15.70
N SER A 113 9.11 -15.18 -16.53
CA SER A 113 10.33 -14.83 -17.23
C SER A 113 11.13 -13.66 -16.66
N LYS A 114 10.61 -12.92 -15.67
CA LYS A 114 11.32 -11.75 -15.13
C LYS A 114 11.78 -11.99 -13.69
N ILE A 115 13.09 -12.17 -13.53
CA ILE A 115 13.77 -12.19 -12.24
C ILE A 115 14.43 -10.83 -12.02
N SER A 116 14.20 -10.22 -10.83
CA SER A 116 14.84 -8.99 -10.40
C SER A 116 15.76 -9.31 -9.22
N VAL A 117 17.06 -9.52 -9.51
CA VAL A 117 18.04 -9.90 -8.50
C VAL A 117 18.77 -8.68 -7.95
N VAL A 118 19.00 -8.71 -6.62
CA VAL A 118 19.76 -7.73 -5.86
C VAL A 118 20.79 -8.48 -5.00
N ARG A 119 21.90 -7.83 -4.69
CA ARG A 119 22.99 -8.39 -3.90
C ARG A 119 22.66 -8.36 -2.41
N TYR A 120 22.83 -9.49 -1.73
CA TYR A 120 22.60 -9.64 -0.29
C TYR A 120 23.73 -10.43 0.37
N GLU A 121 24.01 -10.12 1.64
CA GLU A 121 24.80 -10.99 2.50
C GLU A 121 23.87 -12.11 3.01
N LEU A 122 24.17 -13.37 2.67
CA LEU A 122 23.26 -14.50 2.83
C LEU A 122 22.93 -14.81 4.29
N ASN A 123 23.93 -14.80 5.19
CA ASN A 123 23.71 -15.14 6.59
C ASN A 123 22.80 -14.12 7.27
N GLN A 124 23.05 -12.83 7.06
CA GLN A 124 22.23 -11.76 7.63
C GLN A 124 20.80 -11.80 7.07
N TYR A 125 20.66 -12.07 5.78
CA TYR A 125 19.36 -12.17 5.14
C TYR A 125 18.51 -13.30 5.73
N ILE A 126 19.07 -14.51 5.86
CA ILE A 126 18.36 -15.68 6.41
C ILE A 126 18.05 -15.46 7.89
N GLN A 127 19.00 -14.96 8.69
CA GLN A 127 18.77 -14.70 10.12
C GLN A 127 17.67 -13.67 10.36
N ASN A 128 17.67 -12.55 9.60
CA ASN A 128 16.62 -11.54 9.69
C ASN A 128 15.25 -12.11 9.33
N TYR A 129 15.19 -12.99 8.31
CA TYR A 129 13.94 -13.64 7.93
C TYR A 129 13.43 -14.61 9.01
N MET A 130 14.30 -15.37 9.63
CA MET A 130 13.97 -16.30 10.72
C MET A 130 13.37 -15.62 11.95
N GLN A 131 13.73 -14.37 12.22
CA GLN A 131 13.19 -13.61 13.36
C GLN A 131 11.65 -13.56 13.37
N GLN A 132 11.03 -13.53 12.19
CA GLN A 132 9.57 -13.51 12.05
C GLN A 132 8.88 -14.78 12.57
N PHE A 133 9.61 -15.91 12.63
CA PHE A 133 9.08 -17.22 13.06
C PHE A 133 9.46 -17.57 14.49
N LYS A 134 10.37 -16.80 15.11
CA LYS A 134 10.92 -17.13 16.43
C LYS A 134 9.85 -17.20 17.51
N ALA A 135 8.99 -16.20 17.59
CA ALA A 135 7.88 -16.16 18.57
C ALA A 135 6.93 -17.35 18.40
N TYR A 136 6.60 -17.73 17.16
CA TYR A 136 5.75 -18.87 16.87
C TYR A 136 6.41 -20.21 17.27
N ALA A 137 7.72 -20.37 16.99
CA ALA A 137 8.48 -21.56 17.38
C ALA A 137 8.55 -21.68 18.90
N GLU A 138 8.83 -20.60 19.62
CA GLU A 138 8.85 -20.54 21.09
C GLU A 138 7.49 -20.89 21.68
N GLN A 139 6.40 -20.30 21.20
CA GLN A 139 5.04 -20.59 21.64
C GLN A 139 4.68 -22.09 21.46
N LYS A 140 5.14 -22.69 20.36
CA LYS A 140 4.89 -24.10 20.05
C LYS A 140 5.85 -25.04 20.77
N GLY A 141 6.91 -24.53 21.41
CA GLY A 141 7.94 -25.30 22.11
C GLY A 141 8.83 -26.11 21.15
N ILE A 142 9.18 -25.52 19.99
CA ILE A 142 10.05 -26.11 18.97
C ILE A 142 11.43 -25.46 19.07
N ASP A 143 12.49 -26.29 19.07
CA ASP A 143 13.89 -25.83 18.98
C ASP A 143 14.17 -25.35 17.55
N PHE A 144 14.41 -24.04 17.38
CA PHE A 144 14.54 -23.39 16.09
C PHE A 144 15.94 -22.80 15.91
N GLN A 145 16.78 -23.45 15.11
CA GLN A 145 18.22 -23.17 15.00
C GLN A 145 18.65 -22.78 13.60
N TYR A 146 19.68 -21.89 13.53
CA TYR A 146 20.41 -21.56 12.31
C TYR A 146 21.88 -21.95 12.40
N LYS A 147 22.41 -22.55 11.33
CA LYS A 147 23.82 -22.92 11.20
C LYS A 147 24.35 -22.49 9.83
N SER A 148 25.58 -22.01 9.79
CA SER A 148 26.28 -21.67 8.56
C SER A 148 27.66 -22.30 8.53
N SER A 149 28.08 -22.83 7.37
CA SER A 149 29.43 -23.36 7.15
C SER A 149 30.46 -22.26 6.83
N PHE A 150 30.04 -21.02 6.69
CA PHE A 150 30.86 -19.85 6.33
C PHE A 150 30.48 -18.61 7.14
N THR A 151 31.41 -17.66 7.25
CA THR A 151 31.19 -16.42 8.01
C THR A 151 30.41 -15.36 7.22
N SER A 152 30.66 -15.24 5.92
CA SER A 152 29.98 -14.28 5.03
C SER A 152 30.00 -14.79 3.59
N LEU A 153 28.88 -14.60 2.88
CA LEU A 153 28.75 -14.93 1.47
C LEU A 153 27.77 -13.95 0.80
N GLU A 154 28.25 -13.24 -0.22
CA GLU A 154 27.41 -12.37 -1.02
C GLU A 154 26.78 -13.15 -2.19
N VAL A 155 25.45 -13.03 -2.32
CA VAL A 155 24.66 -13.74 -3.33
C VAL A 155 23.70 -12.77 -4.04
N TRP A 156 23.34 -13.11 -5.26
CA TRP A 156 22.33 -12.38 -6.02
C TRP A 156 21.00 -13.13 -5.94
N ILE A 157 19.97 -12.49 -5.34
CA ILE A 157 18.66 -13.09 -5.15
C ILE A 157 17.53 -12.12 -5.53
N ASP A 158 16.43 -12.66 -6.03
CA ASP A 158 15.14 -11.96 -6.07
C ASP A 158 14.46 -12.14 -4.72
N GLN A 159 14.50 -11.09 -3.90
CA GLN A 159 14.02 -11.13 -2.51
C GLN A 159 12.59 -11.65 -2.43
N ASN A 160 11.68 -11.17 -3.26
CA ASN A 160 10.26 -11.54 -3.17
C ASN A 160 10.05 -13.05 -3.43
N LYS A 161 10.82 -13.61 -4.37
CA LYS A 161 10.73 -15.05 -4.70
C LYS A 161 11.38 -15.90 -3.60
N ILE A 162 12.53 -15.50 -3.06
CA ILE A 162 13.19 -16.22 -1.96
C ILE A 162 12.35 -16.10 -0.67
N ASP A 163 11.80 -14.92 -0.37
CA ASP A 163 10.88 -14.75 0.78
C ASP A 163 9.69 -15.72 0.68
N SER A 164 9.05 -15.83 -0.48
CA SER A 164 7.94 -16.78 -0.71
C SER A 164 8.35 -18.24 -0.54
N ILE A 165 9.54 -18.61 -1.01
CA ILE A 165 10.11 -19.96 -0.82
C ILE A 165 10.34 -20.24 0.66
N LEU A 166 10.99 -19.32 1.38
CA LEU A 166 11.27 -19.44 2.80
C LEU A 166 9.98 -19.50 3.63
N GLN A 167 9.02 -18.60 3.36
CA GLN A 167 7.73 -18.57 4.03
C GLN A 167 7.03 -19.93 3.96
N ASN A 168 6.94 -20.51 2.77
CA ASN A 168 6.25 -21.78 2.58
C ASN A 168 6.98 -22.95 3.25
N LEU A 169 8.31 -23.04 3.11
CA LEU A 169 9.08 -24.15 3.67
C LEU A 169 9.20 -24.06 5.20
N LEU A 170 9.45 -22.88 5.77
CA LEU A 170 9.56 -22.70 7.22
C LEU A 170 8.20 -22.82 7.92
N SER A 171 7.15 -22.24 7.34
CA SER A 171 5.79 -22.42 7.83
C SER A 171 5.41 -23.90 7.86
N ASN A 172 5.71 -24.67 6.80
CA ASN A 172 5.46 -26.10 6.76
C ASN A 172 6.31 -26.85 7.82
N ALA A 173 7.60 -26.58 7.92
CA ALA A 173 8.48 -27.22 8.91
C ALA A 173 7.96 -27.01 10.33
N LEU A 174 7.65 -25.78 10.73
CA LEU A 174 7.12 -25.46 12.05
C LEU A 174 5.71 -26.04 12.28
N LYS A 175 4.87 -26.04 11.25
CA LYS A 175 3.50 -26.52 11.29
C LYS A 175 3.43 -28.04 11.55
N TYR A 176 4.26 -28.82 10.86
CA TYR A 176 4.26 -30.27 10.91
C TYR A 176 5.21 -30.85 11.97
N THR A 177 5.99 -30.03 12.67
CA THR A 177 6.81 -30.47 13.80
C THR A 177 5.99 -30.42 15.09
N PRO A 178 5.92 -31.50 15.86
CA PRO A 178 5.24 -31.52 17.16
C PRO A 178 6.02 -30.75 18.23
N LYS A 179 5.35 -30.45 19.35
CA LYS A 179 5.99 -29.83 20.52
C LYS A 179 7.17 -30.68 21.01
N GLY A 180 8.30 -30.04 21.32
CA GLY A 180 9.54 -30.69 21.70
C GLY A 180 10.39 -31.16 20.53
N GLY A 181 9.94 -30.97 19.29
CA GLY A 181 10.74 -31.23 18.09
C GLY A 181 11.70 -30.09 17.76
N SER A 182 12.43 -30.24 16.65
CA SER A 182 13.41 -29.24 16.20
C SER A 182 13.25 -28.92 14.71
N VAL A 183 13.54 -27.66 14.34
CA VAL A 183 13.68 -27.19 12.96
C VAL A 183 15.05 -26.51 12.83
N THR A 184 15.88 -27.01 11.95
CA THR A 184 17.23 -26.49 11.71
C THR A 184 17.35 -25.97 10.28
N ILE A 185 17.87 -24.77 10.13
CA ILE A 185 18.20 -24.17 8.84
C ILE A 185 19.72 -24.15 8.73
N GLU A 186 20.24 -24.68 7.63
CA GLU A 186 21.67 -24.73 7.38
C GLU A 186 21.98 -24.07 6.04
N THR A 187 23.01 -23.20 6.02
CA THR A 187 23.56 -22.62 4.80
C THR A 187 24.95 -23.12 4.52
N ASP A 188 25.19 -23.51 3.29
CA ASP A 188 26.47 -23.97 2.76
C ASP A 188 26.69 -23.42 1.36
N HIS A 189 27.89 -23.57 0.80
CA HIS A 189 28.18 -23.19 -0.58
C HIS A 189 29.26 -24.06 -1.21
N ASN A 190 29.22 -24.12 -2.53
CA ASN A 190 30.33 -24.56 -3.36
C ASN A 190 30.80 -23.40 -4.26
N LYS A 191 31.74 -23.65 -5.20
CA LYS A 191 32.32 -22.59 -6.05
C LYS A 191 31.30 -21.72 -6.79
N ASN A 192 30.16 -22.29 -7.19
CA ASN A 192 29.21 -21.62 -8.11
C ASN A 192 27.79 -21.50 -7.54
N ARG A 193 27.49 -22.20 -6.45
CA ARG A 193 26.13 -22.27 -5.89
C ARG A 193 26.15 -22.20 -4.39
N TRP A 194 25.19 -21.47 -3.83
CA TRP A 194 24.86 -21.55 -2.40
C TRP A 194 23.74 -22.57 -2.18
N ILE A 195 23.75 -23.16 -1.01
CA ILE A 195 22.88 -24.27 -0.63
C ILE A 195 22.14 -23.89 0.65
N LEU A 196 20.82 -24.09 0.65
CA LEU A 196 19.97 -23.93 1.82
C LEU A 196 19.36 -25.28 2.15
N THR A 197 19.56 -25.74 3.38
CA THR A 197 18.97 -26.96 3.90
C THR A 197 18.02 -26.62 5.04
N ILE A 198 16.77 -27.07 4.95
CA ILE A 198 15.76 -26.93 6.01
C ILE A 198 15.39 -28.34 6.47
N LYS A 199 15.67 -28.63 7.72
CA LYS A 199 15.46 -29.93 8.33
C LYS A 199 14.48 -29.82 9.49
N ASP A 200 13.45 -30.62 9.50
CA ASP A 200 12.49 -30.76 10.60
C ASP A 200 12.46 -32.18 11.16
N THR A 201 12.03 -32.32 12.41
CA THR A 201 11.76 -33.59 13.08
C THR A 201 10.25 -33.83 13.19
N GLY A 202 9.52 -33.47 12.14
CA GLY A 202 8.08 -33.56 12.08
C GLY A 202 7.53 -34.92 11.71
N ILE A 203 6.25 -34.94 11.34
CA ILE A 203 5.51 -36.18 10.98
C ILE A 203 6.05 -36.88 9.72
N GLY A 204 6.93 -36.22 8.96
CA GLY A 204 7.46 -36.73 7.70
C GLY A 204 6.40 -36.95 6.62
N ILE A 205 6.81 -37.50 5.48
CA ILE A 205 5.98 -37.72 4.29
C ILE A 205 6.00 -39.20 3.93
N PRO A 206 4.83 -39.89 3.88
CA PRO A 206 4.74 -41.29 3.48
C PRO A 206 5.33 -41.53 2.08
N LYS A 207 6.01 -42.65 1.85
CA LYS A 207 6.66 -42.96 0.56
C LYS A 207 5.73 -42.89 -0.66
N GLU A 208 4.47 -43.27 -0.48
CA GLU A 208 3.45 -43.20 -1.54
C GLU A 208 3.13 -41.77 -1.96
N ASP A 209 3.24 -40.81 -1.04
CA ASP A 209 2.89 -39.42 -1.22
C ASP A 209 4.07 -38.57 -1.73
N GLN A 210 5.30 -39.02 -1.53
CA GLN A 210 6.52 -38.28 -1.95
C GLN A 210 6.54 -37.95 -3.45
N LYS A 211 6.07 -38.88 -4.32
CA LYS A 211 6.01 -38.68 -5.77
C LYS A 211 4.98 -37.61 -6.20
N LYS A 212 4.09 -37.21 -5.32
CA LYS A 212 3.00 -36.27 -5.58
C LYS A 212 3.24 -34.90 -4.95
N LEU A 213 4.29 -34.73 -4.15
CA LEU A 213 4.56 -33.54 -3.33
C LEU A 213 4.52 -32.22 -4.10
N PHE A 214 4.97 -32.21 -5.34
CA PHE A 214 4.97 -31.04 -6.22
C PHE A 214 3.81 -31.00 -7.22
N LYS A 215 2.73 -31.80 -6.99
CA LYS A 215 1.52 -31.76 -7.81
C LYS A 215 0.51 -30.77 -7.26
N PHE A 216 -0.31 -30.24 -8.12
CA PHE A 216 -1.36 -29.27 -7.79
C PHE A 216 -2.39 -29.86 -6.81
N LEU A 217 -2.74 -29.10 -5.77
CA LEU A 217 -3.70 -29.46 -4.71
C LEU A 217 -3.37 -30.77 -3.95
N PHE A 218 -2.09 -31.17 -3.91
CA PHE A 218 -1.71 -32.37 -3.21
C PHE A 218 -1.49 -32.13 -1.71
N ARG A 219 -2.05 -33.01 -0.86
CA ARG A 219 -1.83 -33.09 0.58
C ARG A 219 -1.58 -34.54 1.00
N GLY A 220 -0.61 -34.75 1.86
CA GLY A 220 -0.30 -36.08 2.40
C GLY A 220 -1.42 -36.60 3.30
N LYS A 221 -1.67 -37.89 3.25
CA LYS A 221 -2.73 -38.55 4.04
C LYS A 221 -2.57 -38.33 5.55
N ASN A 222 -1.32 -38.39 6.06
CA ASN A 222 -1.01 -38.16 7.47
C ASN A 222 -1.28 -36.71 7.93
N ALA A 223 -1.08 -35.73 7.06
CA ALA A 223 -1.40 -34.32 7.33
C ALA A 223 -2.91 -34.05 7.33
N THR A 224 -3.66 -34.73 6.48
CA THR A 224 -5.11 -34.61 6.40
C THR A 224 -5.79 -35.23 7.64
N ASN A 225 -5.30 -36.35 8.09
CA ASN A 225 -5.84 -37.05 9.26
C ASN A 225 -5.62 -36.31 10.60
N GLN A 226 -4.64 -35.42 10.67
CA GLN A 226 -4.35 -34.60 11.86
C GLN A 226 -5.03 -33.24 11.87
N LEU A 227 -5.98 -32.96 10.97
CA LEU A 227 -6.68 -31.66 10.84
C LEU A 227 -5.73 -30.46 10.66
N ILE A 228 -4.51 -30.71 10.20
CA ILE A 228 -3.53 -29.65 9.94
C ILE A 228 -3.93 -28.92 8.66
N THR A 229 -4.22 -27.63 8.74
CA THR A 229 -4.71 -26.81 7.63
C THR A 229 -3.65 -26.56 6.55
N GLY A 230 -4.03 -26.49 5.25
CA GLY A 230 -3.12 -26.16 4.15
C GLY A 230 -3.78 -26.28 2.78
N SER A 231 -3.39 -25.44 1.83
CA SER A 231 -3.98 -25.32 0.49
C SER A 231 -3.55 -26.42 -0.50
N GLY A 232 -2.40 -27.08 -0.28
CA GLY A 232 -1.81 -28.04 -1.21
C GLY A 232 -1.22 -27.42 -2.50
N VAL A 233 -1.17 -26.10 -2.61
CA VAL A 233 -0.60 -25.35 -3.76
C VAL A 233 0.84 -24.88 -3.47
N GLY A 234 1.16 -24.62 -2.20
CA GLY A 234 2.42 -24.01 -1.79
C GLY A 234 3.67 -24.73 -2.29
N MET A 235 3.73 -26.06 -2.20
CA MET A 235 4.91 -26.84 -2.65
C MET A 235 5.12 -26.78 -4.17
N LEU A 236 4.05 -26.74 -4.96
CA LEU A 236 4.15 -26.58 -6.41
C LEU A 236 4.64 -25.18 -6.77
N LEU A 237 4.12 -24.14 -6.08
CA LEU A 237 4.59 -22.76 -6.24
C LEU A 237 6.07 -22.65 -5.89
N THR A 238 6.49 -23.20 -4.72
CA THR A 238 7.90 -23.24 -4.30
C THR A 238 8.79 -23.89 -5.35
N TYR A 239 8.38 -25.02 -5.92
CA TYR A 239 9.11 -25.69 -6.99
C TYR A 239 9.30 -24.80 -8.22
N ARG A 240 8.24 -24.06 -8.64
CA ARG A 240 8.32 -23.14 -9.79
C ARG A 240 9.22 -21.94 -9.50
N LEU A 241 9.07 -21.30 -8.34
CA LEU A 241 9.91 -20.16 -7.92
C LEU A 241 11.40 -20.55 -7.90
N ILE A 242 11.72 -21.75 -7.38
CA ILE A 242 13.09 -22.27 -7.37
C ILE A 242 13.59 -22.47 -8.80
N LYS A 243 12.78 -23.03 -9.70
CA LYS A 243 13.15 -23.23 -11.11
C LYS A 243 13.37 -21.91 -11.83
N ASN A 244 12.50 -20.93 -11.61
CA ASN A 244 12.65 -19.60 -12.19
C ASN A 244 13.92 -18.90 -11.70
N HIS A 245 14.35 -19.20 -10.47
CA HIS A 245 15.61 -18.72 -9.90
C HIS A 245 16.83 -19.58 -10.31
N GLU A 246 16.71 -20.39 -11.37
CA GLU A 246 17.73 -21.36 -11.83
C GLU A 246 18.23 -22.30 -10.71
N GLY A 247 17.34 -22.48 -9.70
CA GLY A 247 17.60 -23.32 -8.56
C GLY A 247 17.31 -24.80 -8.81
N LYS A 248 17.77 -25.61 -7.87
CA LYS A 248 17.43 -27.03 -7.76
C LYS A 248 16.88 -27.30 -6.38
N ILE A 249 15.90 -28.18 -6.28
CA ILE A 249 15.35 -28.68 -5.03
C ILE A 249 15.41 -30.19 -4.99
N SER A 250 15.84 -30.73 -3.85
CA SER A 250 15.75 -32.13 -3.50
C SER A 250 15.21 -32.24 -2.09
N PHE A 251 14.67 -33.39 -1.73
CA PHE A 251 14.20 -33.65 -0.38
C PHE A 251 14.40 -35.13 -0.01
N SER A 252 14.51 -35.37 1.28
CA SER A 252 14.45 -36.70 1.89
C SER A 252 13.46 -36.63 3.05
N SER A 253 12.60 -37.66 3.17
CA SER A 253 11.62 -37.71 4.25
C SER A 253 11.36 -39.14 4.68
N THR A 254 11.19 -39.32 5.97
CA THR A 254 10.77 -40.58 6.58
C THR A 254 9.61 -40.30 7.51
N GLU A 255 8.55 -41.06 7.34
CA GLU A 255 7.33 -40.93 8.15
C GLU A 255 7.64 -41.07 9.64
N ASN A 256 7.13 -40.16 10.47
CA ASN A 256 7.35 -40.02 11.90
C ASN A 256 8.81 -39.78 12.34
N VAL A 257 9.70 -39.40 11.41
CA VAL A 257 11.09 -39.02 11.71
C VAL A 257 11.36 -37.57 11.35
N GLY A 258 10.81 -37.12 10.19
CA GLY A 258 10.94 -35.74 9.72
C GLY A 258 11.23 -35.62 8.23
N THR A 259 11.45 -34.38 7.80
CA THR A 259 11.74 -34.04 6.41
C THR A 259 12.97 -33.14 6.32
N THR A 260 13.74 -33.30 5.28
CA THR A 260 14.86 -32.43 4.93
C THR A 260 14.69 -31.97 3.49
N PHE A 261 14.54 -30.67 3.30
CA PHE A 261 14.58 -30.02 2.00
C PHE A 261 15.97 -29.42 1.77
N GLN A 262 16.53 -29.64 0.59
CA GLN A 262 17.78 -29.04 0.17
C GLN A 262 17.57 -28.28 -1.14
N LEU A 263 17.89 -27.00 -1.12
CA LEU A 263 17.80 -26.08 -2.24
C LEU A 263 19.19 -25.62 -2.65
N SER A 264 19.42 -25.38 -3.94
CA SER A 264 20.68 -24.79 -4.38
C SER A 264 20.44 -23.76 -5.47
N PHE A 265 21.10 -22.60 -5.38
CA PHE A 265 20.95 -21.47 -6.28
C PHE A 265 22.30 -20.95 -6.77
N PRO A 266 22.40 -20.30 -7.94
CA PRO A 266 23.63 -19.67 -8.39
C PRO A 266 24.07 -18.54 -7.42
N ILE A 267 25.41 -18.36 -7.27
CA ILE A 267 25.96 -17.26 -6.46
C ILE A 267 26.05 -15.98 -7.29
N GLN A 268 26.44 -16.09 -8.58
CA GLN A 268 26.79 -14.97 -9.44
C GLN A 268 25.59 -14.47 -10.26
N SER A 269 25.56 -13.17 -10.52
CA SER A 269 24.51 -12.50 -11.30
C SER A 269 24.54 -12.85 -12.80
N GLU A 270 25.65 -13.35 -13.31
CA GLU A 270 25.82 -13.70 -14.75
C GLU A 270 24.86 -14.80 -15.22
N HIS A 271 24.36 -15.60 -14.28
CA HIS A 271 23.37 -16.64 -14.54
C HIS A 271 21.95 -16.10 -14.74
N TYR A 272 21.69 -14.81 -14.42
CA TYR A 272 20.36 -14.24 -14.53
C TYR A 272 20.22 -13.32 -15.76
N GLN A 273 19.20 -13.56 -16.58
CA GLN A 273 18.99 -12.84 -17.86
C GLN A 273 18.61 -11.36 -17.71
N TYR A 274 18.15 -10.92 -16.52
CA TYR A 274 17.71 -9.54 -16.28
C TYR A 274 18.31 -9.01 -14.97
N ARG A 275 19.12 -7.95 -15.09
CA ARG A 275 19.66 -7.19 -13.95
C ARG A 275 18.86 -5.91 -13.79
N ASN A 276 18.46 -5.59 -12.58
CA ASN A 276 18.14 -4.22 -12.18
C ASN A 276 19.36 -3.67 -11.43
N GLU A 277 20.21 -2.93 -12.11
CA GLU A 277 21.24 -2.10 -11.47
C GLU A 277 20.54 -0.83 -10.96
N GLY A 278 20.37 -0.72 -9.67
CA GLY A 278 19.99 0.51 -9.00
C GLY A 278 18.55 0.58 -8.47
N VAL A 279 18.31 -0.06 -7.35
CA VAL A 279 17.31 0.40 -6.38
C VAL A 279 18.06 0.77 -5.10
N ASP A 280 18.03 2.06 -4.79
CA ASP A 280 18.70 2.67 -3.65
C ASP A 280 18.27 1.98 -2.34
N GLN A 281 19.23 1.42 -1.59
CA GLN A 281 18.99 0.74 -0.32
C GLN A 281 18.36 1.65 0.75
N ASN A 282 18.47 2.97 0.59
CA ASN A 282 17.97 3.96 1.54
C ASN A 282 16.45 4.12 1.55
N LEU A 283 15.73 3.69 0.49
CA LEU A 283 14.25 3.73 0.46
C LEU A 283 13.60 2.59 1.25
N ARG A 284 14.36 1.57 1.64
CA ARG A 284 13.84 0.37 2.32
C ARG A 284 13.75 0.49 3.84
N THR A 285 14.55 1.35 4.45
CA THR A 285 14.58 1.54 5.92
C THR A 285 13.31 2.22 6.45
N VAL A 286 12.65 3.04 5.62
CA VAL A 286 11.42 3.77 5.99
C VAL A 286 10.19 2.86 6.00
N LEU A 287 10.18 1.78 5.20
CA LEU A 287 9.01 0.88 5.07
C LEU A 287 8.96 -0.26 6.09
N LEU A 288 10.02 -0.49 6.87
CA LEU A 288 10.09 -1.57 7.87
C LEU A 288 9.81 -1.09 9.31
N GLN A 289 9.68 0.23 9.55
CA GLN A 289 9.39 0.77 10.89
C GLN A 289 7.91 0.90 11.22
N ASP A 290 7.00 0.82 10.25
CA ASP A 290 5.57 1.03 10.48
C ASP A 290 4.75 -0.24 10.78
N GLY A 291 5.40 -1.36 11.07
CA GLY A 291 4.75 -2.66 11.33
C GLY A 291 4.61 -3.06 12.79
N ILE A 292 5.02 -2.22 13.76
CA ILE A 292 4.85 -2.53 15.19
C ILE A 292 3.67 -1.72 15.72
N VAL A 293 2.50 -2.32 15.72
CA VAL A 293 1.36 -1.86 16.51
C VAL A 293 1.74 -2.01 17.98
N ALA A 294 2.08 -0.91 18.64
CA ALA A 294 2.18 -0.87 20.09
C ALA A 294 0.82 -1.26 20.69
N PRO A 295 0.78 -2.04 21.79
CA PRO A 295 -0.49 -2.33 22.44
C PRO A 295 -1.09 -1.01 22.96
N MET A 296 -2.24 -0.65 22.41
CA MET A 296 -3.02 0.49 22.90
C MET A 296 -3.55 0.21 24.30
N PRO A 297 -3.62 1.22 25.18
CA PRO A 297 -4.34 1.11 26.44
C PRO A 297 -5.82 0.82 26.14
N GLU A 298 -6.42 -0.03 26.96
CA GLU A 298 -7.85 -0.35 26.93
C GLU A 298 -8.67 0.95 26.99
N ALA A 299 -9.25 1.33 25.86
CA ALA A 299 -10.19 2.44 25.80
C ALA A 299 -11.53 1.96 26.36
N GLU A 300 -11.97 2.60 27.43
CA GLU A 300 -13.31 2.45 27.99
C GLU A 300 -14.36 2.57 26.90
N GLN A 301 -15.23 1.57 26.82
CA GLN A 301 -16.38 1.52 25.93
C GLN A 301 -17.41 2.58 26.35
N THR A 302 -17.25 3.79 25.85
CA THR A 302 -18.35 4.76 25.84
C THR A 302 -19.14 4.54 24.56
N GLN A 303 -20.41 4.23 24.67
CA GLN A 303 -21.38 4.25 23.56
C GLN A 303 -21.46 5.69 23.03
N ILE A 304 -20.72 5.97 21.99
CA ILE A 304 -20.71 7.26 21.30
C ILE A 304 -21.67 7.15 20.11
N THR A 305 -22.86 7.70 20.24
CA THR A 305 -23.72 7.99 19.08
C THR A 305 -23.08 9.14 18.30
N ALA A 306 -22.95 8.98 16.98
CA ALA A 306 -22.34 9.98 16.12
C ALA A 306 -23.00 11.36 16.31
N HIS A 307 -22.23 12.34 16.77
CA HIS A 307 -22.66 13.73 16.96
C HIS A 307 -22.77 14.43 15.59
N PRO A 308 -23.59 15.49 15.43
CA PRO A 308 -23.63 16.29 14.20
C PRO A 308 -22.27 16.83 13.73
N ASP A 309 -21.30 16.95 14.62
CA ASP A 309 -19.93 17.42 14.35
C ASP A 309 -18.91 16.28 14.14
N SER A 310 -19.35 15.01 14.11
CA SER A 310 -18.45 13.87 13.84
C SER A 310 -17.89 13.93 12.41
N PRO A 311 -16.64 13.48 12.18
CA PRO A 311 -16.04 13.44 10.85
C PRO A 311 -16.89 12.65 9.86
N ARG A 312 -16.95 13.12 8.62
CA ARG A 312 -17.70 12.49 7.53
C ARG A 312 -16.80 11.54 6.75
N ILE A 313 -17.22 10.27 6.62
CA ILE A 313 -16.53 9.24 5.86
C ILE A 313 -17.38 8.84 4.66
N MET A 314 -16.76 8.75 3.48
CA MET A 314 -17.40 8.20 2.30
C MET A 314 -16.88 6.79 2.04
N ILE A 315 -17.79 5.83 1.87
CA ILE A 315 -17.49 4.44 1.51
C ILE A 315 -17.86 4.23 0.06
N VAL A 316 -16.89 3.82 -0.76
CA VAL A 316 -17.06 3.55 -2.19
C VAL A 316 -16.80 2.07 -2.42
N GLU A 317 -17.86 1.31 -2.67
CA GLU A 317 -17.82 -0.15 -2.77
C GLU A 317 -18.98 -0.61 -3.64
N ASP A 318 -18.73 -1.39 -4.69
CA ASP A 318 -19.77 -1.86 -5.62
C ASP A 318 -20.62 -2.97 -5.02
N ASN A 319 -20.04 -3.79 -4.12
CA ASN A 319 -20.79 -4.79 -3.39
C ASN A 319 -21.71 -4.16 -2.32
N ALA A 320 -23.01 -4.17 -2.58
CA ALA A 320 -24.01 -3.56 -1.71
C ALA A 320 -23.97 -4.09 -0.27
N SER A 321 -23.74 -5.39 -0.08
CA SER A 321 -23.68 -6.01 1.25
C SER A 321 -22.46 -5.53 2.06
N LEU A 322 -21.29 -5.46 1.43
CA LEU A 322 -20.07 -4.98 2.08
C LEU A 322 -20.17 -3.47 2.35
N ARG A 323 -20.70 -2.70 1.41
CA ARG A 323 -20.97 -1.27 1.60
C ARG A 323 -21.87 -1.01 2.79
N LEU A 324 -23.02 -1.70 2.87
CA LEU A 324 -23.96 -1.57 4.01
C LEU A 324 -23.34 -2.01 5.34
N PHE A 325 -22.56 -3.11 5.33
CA PHE A 325 -21.86 -3.59 6.52
C PHE A 325 -20.87 -2.53 7.03
N LEU A 326 -20.02 -1.98 6.18
CA LEU A 326 -19.06 -0.93 6.54
C LEU A 326 -19.77 0.34 7.03
N MET A 327 -20.82 0.77 6.32
CA MET A 327 -21.61 1.93 6.74
C MET A 327 -22.19 1.74 8.13
N LYS A 328 -22.81 0.60 8.39
CA LYS A 328 -23.37 0.28 9.72
C LYS A 328 -22.28 0.23 10.80
N SER A 329 -21.18 -0.45 10.52
CA SER A 329 -20.09 -0.64 11.49
C SER A 329 -19.34 0.64 11.83
N LEU A 330 -19.39 1.68 11.00
CA LEU A 330 -18.71 2.95 11.23
C LEU A 330 -19.67 4.07 11.67
N SER A 331 -20.99 3.90 11.50
CA SER A 331 -22.00 4.93 11.82
C SER A 331 -22.11 5.26 13.31
N ASP A 332 -21.62 4.40 14.20
CA ASP A 332 -21.59 4.66 15.63
C ASP A 332 -20.63 5.80 16.02
N ILE A 333 -19.59 6.03 15.21
CA ILE A 333 -18.51 6.99 15.50
C ILE A 333 -18.50 8.14 14.50
N TYR A 334 -18.84 7.87 13.22
CA TYR A 334 -18.68 8.78 12.08
C TYR A 334 -20.01 9.03 11.37
N GLN A 335 -20.10 10.18 10.66
CA GLN A 335 -21.13 10.36 9.64
C GLN A 335 -20.70 9.60 8.38
N VAL A 336 -21.54 8.68 7.90
CA VAL A 336 -21.13 7.78 6.80
C VAL A 336 -22.04 7.92 5.60
N ASP A 337 -21.45 8.19 4.44
CA ASP A 337 -22.10 8.19 3.14
C ASP A 337 -21.57 7.02 2.27
N GLY A 338 -22.39 6.49 1.36
CA GLY A 338 -22.00 5.42 0.45
C GLY A 338 -22.10 5.81 -1.02
N ALA A 339 -21.22 5.21 -1.85
CA ALA A 339 -21.30 5.28 -3.31
C ALA A 339 -20.98 3.89 -3.91
N GLU A 340 -21.57 3.59 -5.08
CA GLU A 340 -21.43 2.27 -5.72
C GLU A 340 -20.20 2.15 -6.63
N ASN A 341 -19.65 3.29 -7.04
CA ASN A 341 -18.50 3.37 -7.93
C ASN A 341 -17.80 4.72 -7.82
N GLY A 342 -16.61 4.82 -8.42
CA GLY A 342 -15.80 6.04 -8.34
C GLY A 342 -16.47 7.27 -8.97
N GLN A 343 -17.29 7.10 -10.02
CA GLN A 343 -17.97 8.22 -10.65
C GLN A 343 -19.05 8.82 -9.74
N GLU A 344 -19.88 7.98 -9.14
CA GLU A 344 -20.90 8.43 -8.17
C GLU A 344 -20.25 9.12 -6.96
N ALA A 345 -19.11 8.58 -6.48
CA ALA A 345 -18.35 9.18 -5.40
C ALA A 345 -17.87 10.60 -5.76
N ILE A 346 -17.27 10.79 -6.93
CA ILE A 346 -16.83 12.11 -7.40
C ILE A 346 -18.01 13.10 -7.46
N ASP A 347 -19.16 12.66 -7.97
CA ASP A 347 -20.33 13.53 -8.09
C ASP A 347 -20.90 13.94 -6.72
N LYS A 348 -20.90 13.03 -5.74
CA LYS A 348 -21.26 13.33 -4.35
C LYS A 348 -20.25 14.25 -3.65
N ILE A 349 -18.95 14.06 -3.89
CA ILE A 349 -17.87 14.89 -3.33
C ILE A 349 -17.97 16.34 -3.80
N LYS A 350 -18.39 16.58 -5.04
CA LYS A 350 -18.63 17.95 -5.56
C LYS A 350 -19.74 18.68 -4.79
N VAL A 351 -20.73 17.95 -4.29
CA VAL A 351 -21.82 18.52 -3.49
C VAL A 351 -21.38 18.70 -2.05
N GLN A 352 -20.77 17.68 -1.46
CA GLN A 352 -20.31 17.69 -0.06
C GLN A 352 -19.04 16.82 0.10
N GLN A 353 -17.96 17.49 0.46
CA GLN A 353 -16.66 16.82 0.65
C GLN A 353 -16.63 16.03 1.96
N PRO A 354 -16.13 14.77 1.96
CA PRO A 354 -15.88 14.00 3.16
C PRO A 354 -14.52 14.36 3.78
N ASP A 355 -14.34 14.02 5.06
CA ASP A 355 -13.06 14.13 5.76
C ASP A 355 -12.12 12.97 5.42
N LEU A 356 -12.67 11.82 4.96
CA LEU A 356 -11.91 10.63 4.55
C LEU A 356 -12.75 9.77 3.59
N ILE A 357 -12.08 9.13 2.63
CA ILE A 357 -12.69 8.18 1.69
C ILE A 357 -12.11 6.79 1.93
N ILE A 358 -12.97 5.77 2.00
CA ILE A 358 -12.62 4.36 1.96
C ILE A 358 -13.14 3.82 0.63
N SER A 359 -12.28 3.29 -0.21
CA SER A 359 -12.67 2.86 -1.56
C SER A 359 -12.18 1.47 -1.88
N ASP A 360 -13.04 0.63 -2.45
CA ASP A 360 -12.55 -0.53 -3.18
C ASP A 360 -11.70 -0.08 -4.38
N VAL A 361 -10.69 -0.86 -4.70
CA VAL A 361 -9.83 -0.64 -5.88
C VAL A 361 -10.53 -1.12 -7.14
N MET A 362 -11.21 -2.28 -7.10
CA MET A 362 -11.81 -2.90 -8.28
C MET A 362 -13.32 -2.70 -8.30
N MET A 363 -13.80 -1.73 -9.06
CA MET A 363 -15.22 -1.43 -9.22
C MET A 363 -15.59 -1.23 -10.69
N SER A 364 -16.87 -1.43 -11.00
CA SER A 364 -17.42 -1.12 -12.32
C SER A 364 -17.51 0.40 -12.57
N VAL A 365 -17.71 0.81 -13.83
CA VAL A 365 -17.85 2.21 -14.29
C VAL A 365 -16.56 3.01 -14.11
N MET A 366 -16.13 3.29 -12.90
CA MET A 366 -14.85 3.90 -12.54
C MET A 366 -14.26 3.18 -11.35
N ASP A 367 -13.06 2.62 -11.52
CA ASP A 367 -12.32 1.96 -10.47
C ASP A 367 -11.75 2.93 -9.42
N GLY A 368 -11.42 2.39 -8.23
CA GLY A 368 -10.92 3.21 -7.12
C GLY A 368 -9.56 3.83 -7.39
N GLU A 369 -8.73 3.23 -8.21
CA GLU A 369 -7.42 3.77 -8.59
C GLU A 369 -7.57 5.01 -9.48
N THR A 370 -8.44 4.93 -10.47
CA THR A 370 -8.77 6.06 -11.37
C THR A 370 -9.42 7.20 -10.59
N MET A 371 -10.36 6.89 -9.68
CA MET A 371 -10.98 7.87 -8.78
C MET A 371 -9.92 8.54 -7.90
N CYS A 372 -9.05 7.77 -7.24
CA CYS A 372 -7.98 8.30 -6.38
C CYS A 372 -7.05 9.24 -7.15
N ARG A 373 -6.61 8.84 -8.34
CA ARG A 373 -5.77 9.65 -9.21
C ARG A 373 -6.46 10.95 -9.61
N THR A 374 -7.75 10.90 -9.95
CA THR A 374 -8.54 12.07 -10.30
C THR A 374 -8.64 13.04 -9.13
N LEU A 375 -9.02 12.56 -7.94
CA LEU A 375 -9.18 13.40 -6.74
C LEU A 375 -7.83 13.98 -6.26
N LYS A 376 -6.74 13.20 -6.30
CA LYS A 376 -5.41 13.65 -5.88
C LYS A 376 -4.72 14.58 -6.90
N SER A 377 -5.20 14.62 -8.14
CA SER A 377 -4.70 15.54 -9.17
C SER A 377 -5.48 16.86 -9.24
N ASP A 378 -6.64 16.92 -8.61
CA ASP A 378 -7.47 18.12 -8.54
C ASP A 378 -7.13 18.95 -7.30
N ILE A 379 -6.85 20.24 -7.51
CA ILE A 379 -6.52 21.17 -6.43
C ILE A 379 -7.65 21.30 -5.39
N GLU A 380 -8.91 21.10 -5.78
CA GLU A 380 -10.06 21.23 -4.88
C GLU A 380 -10.20 20.03 -3.92
N THR A 381 -9.70 18.85 -4.29
CA THR A 381 -9.93 17.59 -3.59
C THR A 381 -8.65 16.86 -3.15
N SER A 382 -7.47 17.31 -3.58
CA SER A 382 -6.17 16.68 -3.30
C SER A 382 -5.90 16.43 -1.81
N HIS A 383 -6.44 17.28 -0.95
CA HIS A 383 -6.28 17.18 0.50
C HIS A 383 -7.09 16.05 1.16
N ILE A 384 -8.10 15.48 0.50
CA ILE A 384 -8.96 14.44 1.08
C ILE A 384 -8.17 13.13 1.18
N PRO A 385 -8.03 12.52 2.38
CA PRO A 385 -7.36 11.23 2.54
C PRO A 385 -8.17 10.11 1.92
N ILE A 386 -7.47 9.15 1.31
CA ILE A 386 -8.11 8.00 0.66
C ILE A 386 -7.43 6.73 1.17
N ILE A 387 -8.23 5.79 1.66
CA ILE A 387 -7.84 4.43 2.06
C ILE A 387 -8.39 3.46 1.03
N PRO A 388 -7.60 3.00 0.05
CA PRO A 388 -8.01 1.93 -0.84
C PRO A 388 -8.05 0.58 -0.12
N LEU A 389 -9.15 -0.16 -0.30
CA LEU A 389 -9.32 -1.54 0.10
C LEU A 389 -8.88 -2.43 -1.07
N THR A 390 -7.77 -3.11 -0.95
CA THR A 390 -7.20 -3.88 -2.06
C THR A 390 -7.30 -5.38 -1.83
N ALA A 391 -7.58 -6.11 -2.89
CA ALA A 391 -7.45 -7.57 -2.92
C ALA A 391 -6.00 -8.03 -3.11
N LEU A 392 -5.06 -7.13 -3.43
CA LEU A 392 -3.71 -7.43 -3.87
C LEU A 392 -2.73 -7.25 -2.70
N GLY A 393 -2.09 -8.34 -2.27
CA GLY A 393 -1.11 -8.37 -1.17
C GLY A 393 0.35 -8.18 -1.61
N ASP A 394 0.62 -7.90 -2.89
CA ASP A 394 1.99 -7.78 -3.40
C ASP A 394 2.58 -6.39 -3.19
N LYS A 395 3.85 -6.35 -2.76
CA LYS A 395 4.66 -5.12 -2.65
C LYS A 395 4.70 -4.29 -3.95
N LYS A 396 4.53 -4.92 -5.11
CA LYS A 396 4.46 -4.21 -6.41
C LYS A 396 3.15 -3.44 -6.60
N ASP A 397 2.07 -3.94 -6.04
CA ASP A 397 0.77 -3.27 -6.11
C ASP A 397 0.71 -2.14 -5.08
N ILE A 398 1.39 -2.31 -3.93
CA ILE A 398 1.66 -1.22 -2.97
C ILE A 398 2.55 -0.14 -3.61
N LEU A 399 3.56 -0.51 -4.41
CA LEU A 399 4.40 0.45 -5.15
C LEU A 399 3.61 1.17 -6.26
N ARG A 400 2.72 0.48 -6.97
CA ARG A 400 1.76 1.15 -7.88
C ARG A 400 0.82 2.07 -7.12
N GLY A 401 0.42 1.65 -5.94
CA GLY A 401 -0.36 2.47 -5.03
C GLY A 401 0.36 3.75 -4.58
N LEU A 402 1.66 3.72 -4.36
CA LEU A 402 2.46 4.92 -4.11
C LEU A 402 2.46 5.89 -5.30
N GLU A 403 2.32 5.40 -6.55
CA GLU A 403 2.12 6.22 -7.74
C GLU A 403 0.74 6.92 -7.75
N THR A 404 -0.27 6.34 -7.10
CA THR A 404 -1.62 6.94 -6.98
C THR A 404 -1.73 7.98 -5.87
N LYS A 405 -0.68 8.15 -5.04
CA LYS A 405 -0.63 9.10 -3.90
C LYS A 405 -1.72 8.87 -2.85
N ALA A 406 -2.23 7.64 -2.69
CA ALA A 406 -3.13 7.29 -1.61
C ALA A 406 -2.41 7.35 -0.25
N ASP A 407 -3.15 7.71 0.80
CA ASP A 407 -2.56 7.95 2.13
C ASP A 407 -2.23 6.62 2.84
N MET A 408 -2.96 5.54 2.57
CA MET A 408 -2.76 4.20 3.15
C MET A 408 -3.50 3.13 2.34
N TYR A 409 -3.05 1.86 2.41
CA TYR A 409 -3.71 0.71 1.79
C TYR A 409 -4.09 -0.34 2.82
N ILE A 410 -5.28 -0.94 2.68
CA ILE A 410 -5.73 -2.05 3.51
C ILE A 410 -6.10 -3.23 2.62
N THR A 411 -5.55 -4.41 2.93
CA THR A 411 -5.82 -5.63 2.14
C THR A 411 -7.10 -6.32 2.61
N LYS A 412 -7.94 -6.74 1.67
CA LYS A 412 -9.08 -7.65 1.93
C LYS A 412 -8.57 -9.11 2.02
N PRO A 413 -9.07 -9.93 2.97
CA PRO A 413 -10.00 -9.59 4.04
C PRO A 413 -9.31 -8.82 5.17
N PHE A 414 -9.98 -7.80 5.73
CA PHE A 414 -9.44 -6.95 6.79
C PHE A 414 -10.16 -7.18 8.13
N ASP A 415 -9.47 -6.83 9.22
CA ASP A 415 -10.07 -6.70 10.55
C ASP A 415 -10.67 -5.29 10.68
N LEU A 416 -11.93 -5.20 11.11
CA LEU A 416 -12.63 -3.93 11.27
C LEU A 416 -11.96 -3.02 12.31
N MET A 417 -11.35 -3.59 13.37
CA MET A 417 -10.61 -2.80 14.35
C MET A 417 -9.35 -2.16 13.76
N VAL A 418 -8.64 -2.89 12.90
CA VAL A 418 -7.49 -2.35 12.17
C VAL A 418 -7.94 -1.22 11.25
N LEU A 419 -9.07 -1.37 10.56
CA LEU A 419 -9.64 -0.32 9.73
C LEU A 419 -10.00 0.92 10.58
N ARG A 420 -10.71 0.75 11.71
CA ARG A 420 -11.07 1.84 12.64
C ARG A 420 -9.84 2.57 13.19
N ALA A 421 -8.82 1.82 13.63
CA ALA A 421 -7.57 2.40 14.13
C ALA A 421 -6.85 3.26 13.05
N ASN A 422 -6.81 2.79 11.82
CA ASN A 422 -6.20 3.52 10.71
C ASN A 422 -6.97 4.79 10.35
N ILE A 423 -8.31 4.75 10.37
CA ILE A 423 -9.15 5.94 10.18
C ILE A 423 -8.83 6.97 11.28
N SER A 424 -8.84 6.56 12.55
CA SER A 424 -8.53 7.44 13.70
C SER A 424 -7.15 8.07 13.54
N ASN A 425 -6.12 7.28 13.25
CA ASN A 425 -4.75 7.77 13.08
C ASN A 425 -4.63 8.81 11.96
N ILE A 426 -5.28 8.60 10.82
CA ILE A 426 -5.24 9.56 9.71
C ILE A 426 -5.93 10.87 10.10
N LEU A 427 -7.11 10.80 10.73
CA LEU A 427 -7.85 11.98 11.15
C LEU A 427 -7.11 12.75 12.26
N GLU A 428 -6.54 12.05 13.24
CA GLU A 428 -5.75 12.63 14.34
C GLU A 428 -4.47 13.31 13.82
N ASN A 429 -3.74 12.68 12.91
CA ASN A 429 -2.55 13.27 12.30
C ASN A 429 -2.88 14.58 11.57
N ARG A 430 -4.02 14.64 10.89
CA ARG A 430 -4.48 15.87 10.24
C ARG A 430 -4.83 16.96 11.25
N GLU A 431 -5.45 16.59 12.35
CA GLU A 431 -5.75 17.53 13.42
C GLU A 431 -4.48 18.08 14.09
N ILE A 432 -3.45 17.25 14.24
CA ILE A 432 -2.12 17.69 14.73
C ILE A 432 -1.49 18.70 13.75
N ILE A 433 -1.56 18.45 12.45
CA ILE A 433 -1.05 19.38 11.41
C ILE A 433 -1.83 20.70 11.46
N ARG A 434 -3.16 20.66 11.55
CA ARG A 434 -4.03 21.85 11.70
C ARG A 434 -3.64 22.67 12.94
N LYS A 435 -3.46 22.02 14.08
CA LYS A 435 -3.02 22.69 15.33
C LYS A 435 -1.64 23.32 15.21
N LYS A 436 -0.69 22.63 14.57
CA LYS A 436 0.64 23.20 14.32
C LYS A 436 0.58 24.43 13.42
N LEU A 437 -0.24 24.42 12.37
CA LEU A 437 -0.45 25.58 11.51
C LEU A 437 -1.09 26.75 12.26
N GLN A 438 -2.07 26.47 13.13
CA GLN A 438 -2.67 27.50 13.98
C GLN A 438 -1.67 28.08 14.98
N GLN A 439 -0.81 27.26 15.58
CA GLN A 439 0.22 27.72 16.53
C GLN A 439 1.38 28.46 15.84
N ALA A 440 1.82 27.99 14.67
CA ALA A 440 2.83 28.68 13.86
C ALA A 440 2.35 30.07 13.43
N SER A 441 1.02 30.25 13.33
CA SER A 441 0.42 31.55 13.06
C SER A 441 0.59 32.57 14.22
N VAL A 442 0.93 32.13 15.42
CA VAL A 442 1.13 32.99 16.61
C VAL A 442 2.63 33.24 16.88
N ASN A 443 3.53 32.32 16.47
CA ASN A 443 4.98 32.45 16.69
C ASN A 443 5.71 32.96 15.45
N ILE A 444 6.29 34.16 15.54
CA ILE A 444 7.03 34.84 14.44
C ILE A 444 8.31 34.09 14.04
N GLU A 445 8.88 33.25 14.93
CA GLU A 445 10.14 32.53 14.69
C GLU A 445 9.96 31.21 13.95
N SER A 446 8.74 30.66 13.88
CA SER A 446 8.48 29.43 13.15
C SER A 446 8.14 29.75 11.69
N LYS A 447 9.07 29.42 10.79
CA LYS A 447 8.80 29.46 9.35
C LYS A 447 7.69 28.46 9.03
N THR A 448 6.57 28.93 8.51
CA THR A 448 5.46 28.12 7.98
C THR A 448 5.91 27.16 6.86
N GLU A 449 7.12 27.35 6.32
CA GLU A 449 7.72 26.54 5.25
C GLU A 449 8.08 25.10 5.68
N ASP A 450 8.22 24.82 6.99
CA ASP A 450 8.66 23.51 7.50
C ASP A 450 7.51 22.57 7.92
N ILE A 451 6.24 22.98 7.79
CA ILE A 451 5.09 22.13 8.15
C ILE A 451 4.70 21.30 6.94
N PRO A 452 4.85 19.96 6.98
CA PRO A 452 4.53 19.10 5.84
C PRO A 452 3.02 19.15 5.54
N MET A 453 2.68 19.55 4.31
CA MET A 453 1.32 19.51 3.78
C MET A 453 0.98 18.11 3.25
N PRO A 454 -0.32 17.72 3.20
CA PRO A 454 -0.73 16.40 2.74
C PRO A 454 -0.23 16.05 1.34
N THR A 455 -0.23 17.02 0.43
CA THR A 455 0.26 16.84 -0.95
C THR A 455 1.07 18.04 -1.43
N ASN A 456 1.85 17.87 -2.51
CA ASN A 456 2.56 18.98 -3.15
C ASN A 456 1.58 20.05 -3.68
N LEU A 457 0.41 19.65 -4.20
CA LEU A 457 -0.63 20.59 -4.64
C LEU A 457 -1.20 21.42 -3.49
N ASP A 458 -1.32 20.83 -2.30
CA ASP A 458 -1.77 21.55 -1.11
C ASP A 458 -0.72 22.55 -0.64
N ASN A 459 0.56 22.20 -0.76
CA ASN A 459 1.67 23.12 -0.47
C ASN A 459 1.69 24.31 -1.45
N GLU A 460 1.60 24.04 -2.76
CA GLU A 460 1.49 25.08 -3.79
C GLU A 460 0.27 25.96 -3.57
N PHE A 461 -0.88 25.37 -3.23
CA PHE A 461 -2.08 26.10 -2.90
C PHE A 461 -1.86 27.06 -1.73
N MET A 462 -1.33 26.57 -0.61
CA MET A 462 -1.08 27.39 0.58
C MET A 462 -0.08 28.50 0.33
N GLN A 463 0.99 28.23 -0.43
CA GLN A 463 1.96 29.25 -0.82
C GLN A 463 1.30 30.35 -1.68
N LYS A 464 0.56 29.97 -2.73
CA LYS A 464 -0.14 30.96 -3.59
C LYS A 464 -1.14 31.81 -2.82
N VAL A 465 -1.96 31.20 -1.96
CA VAL A 465 -2.93 31.94 -1.13
C VAL A 465 -2.21 32.90 -0.20
N THR A 466 -1.12 32.47 0.45
CA THR A 466 -0.33 33.30 1.36
C THR A 466 0.27 34.49 0.63
N VAL A 467 0.84 34.29 -0.58
CA VAL A 467 1.38 35.36 -1.42
C VAL A 467 0.30 36.35 -1.81
N LEU A 468 -0.86 35.85 -2.29
CA LEU A 468 -2.00 36.70 -2.67
C LEU A 468 -2.49 37.57 -1.51
N VAL A 469 -2.54 37.01 -0.28
CA VAL A 469 -2.91 37.79 0.90
C VAL A 469 -1.86 38.86 1.19
N LYS A 470 -0.56 38.52 1.16
CA LYS A 470 0.55 39.46 1.43
C LYS A 470 0.63 40.61 0.43
N GLU A 471 0.38 40.35 -0.87
CA GLU A 471 0.37 41.37 -1.93
C GLU A 471 -0.82 42.36 -1.84
N ASN A 472 -1.84 41.99 -1.08
CA ASN A 472 -3.08 42.76 -0.98
C ASN A 472 -3.44 43.18 0.45
N LEU A 473 -2.45 43.25 1.37
CA LEU A 473 -2.68 43.52 2.80
C LEU A 473 -3.41 44.85 3.08
N GLY A 474 -3.03 45.92 2.39
CA GLY A 474 -3.59 47.28 2.55
C GLY A 474 -4.82 47.59 1.68
N LYS A 475 -5.31 46.61 0.91
CA LYS A 475 -6.49 46.77 0.04
C LYS A 475 -7.72 46.08 0.66
N ASP A 476 -8.92 46.37 0.10
CA ASP A 476 -10.14 45.64 0.44
C ASP A 476 -10.07 44.18 -0.06
N LEU A 477 -9.25 43.39 0.63
CA LEU A 477 -9.08 41.98 0.37
C LEU A 477 -10.28 41.20 0.88
N THR A 478 -11.08 40.69 -0.03
CA THR A 478 -12.22 39.82 0.25
C THR A 478 -11.90 38.35 -0.08
N VAL A 479 -12.69 37.41 0.47
CA VAL A 479 -12.61 36.00 0.09
C VAL A 479 -12.84 35.82 -1.41
N ASP A 480 -13.74 36.63 -2.00
CA ASP A 480 -14.04 36.55 -3.43
C ASP A 480 -12.84 36.94 -4.32
N THR A 481 -12.02 37.91 -3.85
CA THR A 481 -10.76 38.27 -4.53
C THR A 481 -9.78 37.10 -4.53
N LEU A 482 -9.66 36.40 -3.41
CA LEU A 482 -8.80 35.19 -3.31
C LEU A 482 -9.35 34.05 -4.17
N CYS A 483 -10.68 33.83 -4.18
CA CYS A 483 -11.30 32.82 -5.03
C CYS A 483 -11.01 33.09 -6.51
N ALA A 484 -11.12 34.34 -6.95
CA ALA A 484 -10.79 34.73 -8.33
C ALA A 484 -9.31 34.50 -8.64
N GLY A 485 -8.40 34.92 -7.74
CA GLY A 485 -6.94 34.71 -7.90
C GLY A 485 -6.53 33.24 -7.91
N MET A 486 -7.29 32.36 -7.25
CA MET A 486 -7.06 30.92 -7.21
C MET A 486 -7.85 30.15 -8.27
N ASN A 487 -8.74 30.82 -9.02
CA ASN A 487 -9.63 30.23 -10.00
C ASN A 487 -10.52 29.12 -9.42
N MET A 488 -11.04 29.35 -8.19
CA MET A 488 -11.85 28.40 -7.44
C MET A 488 -13.21 28.97 -7.07
N SER A 489 -14.20 28.08 -6.91
CA SER A 489 -15.49 28.48 -6.34
C SER A 489 -15.33 28.87 -4.85
N ARG A 490 -16.24 29.72 -4.35
CA ARG A 490 -16.22 30.14 -2.94
C ARG A 490 -16.34 28.96 -1.98
N THR A 491 -17.18 27.99 -2.33
CA THR A 491 -17.40 26.78 -1.55
C THR A 491 -16.15 25.90 -1.52
N SER A 492 -15.54 25.63 -2.67
CA SER A 492 -14.32 24.82 -2.77
C SER A 492 -13.16 25.48 -2.03
N PHE A 493 -12.99 26.78 -2.19
CA PHE A 493 -11.95 27.54 -1.49
C PHE A 493 -12.16 27.50 0.03
N TYR A 494 -13.40 27.71 0.51
CA TYR A 494 -13.74 27.64 1.92
C TYR A 494 -13.42 26.27 2.50
N ASN A 495 -13.90 25.20 1.85
CA ASN A 495 -13.71 23.83 2.29
C ASN A 495 -12.21 23.47 2.36
N LYS A 496 -11.43 23.84 1.34
CA LYS A 496 -10.01 23.53 1.28
C LYS A 496 -9.20 24.28 2.34
N ILE A 497 -9.41 25.58 2.53
CA ILE A 497 -8.75 26.34 3.60
C ILE A 497 -9.09 25.75 4.96
N LYS A 498 -10.38 25.48 5.22
CA LYS A 498 -10.84 24.90 6.48
C LYS A 498 -10.25 23.49 6.70
N ALA A 499 -10.22 22.66 5.66
CA ALA A 499 -9.66 21.33 5.75
C ALA A 499 -8.14 21.33 6.06
N LEU A 500 -7.39 22.23 5.44
CA LEU A 500 -5.94 22.32 5.65
C LEU A 500 -5.54 23.00 6.94
N THR A 501 -6.23 24.11 7.31
CA THR A 501 -5.82 24.98 8.43
C THR A 501 -6.71 24.89 9.67
N GLY A 502 -7.90 24.29 9.55
CA GLY A 502 -8.92 24.32 10.59
C GLY A 502 -9.61 25.69 10.79
N MET A 503 -9.25 26.69 9.96
CA MET A 503 -9.74 28.07 10.07
C MET A 503 -10.71 28.42 8.93
N ALA A 504 -11.67 29.32 9.21
CA ALA A 504 -12.42 29.95 8.14
C ALA A 504 -11.50 30.89 7.31
N PRO A 505 -11.75 31.12 6.01
CA PRO A 505 -10.91 31.98 5.18
C PRO A 505 -10.68 33.39 5.74
N ASN A 506 -11.70 34.01 6.33
CA ASN A 506 -11.57 35.33 6.96
C ASN A 506 -10.61 35.31 8.16
N ASP A 507 -10.64 34.23 8.95
CA ASP A 507 -9.75 34.07 10.08
C ASP A 507 -8.30 33.82 9.63
N PHE A 508 -8.14 33.06 8.54
CA PHE A 508 -6.84 32.84 7.90
C PHE A 508 -6.22 34.14 7.37
N ILE A 509 -6.99 34.97 6.65
CA ILE A 509 -6.55 36.31 6.20
C ILE A 509 -6.14 37.17 7.40
N ARG A 510 -7.00 37.20 8.45
CA ARG A 510 -6.72 37.95 9.66
C ARG A 510 -5.42 37.50 10.35
N ASN A 511 -5.17 36.21 10.41
CA ASN A 511 -3.94 35.66 10.98
C ASN A 511 -2.70 36.16 10.23
N ILE A 512 -2.69 36.09 8.90
CA ILE A 512 -1.57 36.59 8.09
C ILE A 512 -1.38 38.10 8.32
N ARG A 513 -2.49 38.91 8.34
CA ARG A 513 -2.41 40.33 8.63
C ARG A 513 -1.79 40.62 10.01
N MET A 514 -2.14 39.83 11.03
CA MET A 514 -1.54 40.00 12.37
C MET A 514 -0.06 39.62 12.42
N GLN A 515 0.36 38.58 11.69
CA GLN A 515 1.77 38.21 11.58
C GLN A 515 2.62 39.31 10.91
N GLU A 516 2.17 39.82 9.79
CA GLU A 516 2.86 40.90 9.08
C GLU A 516 2.87 42.20 9.93
N ALA A 517 1.75 42.53 10.61
CA ALA A 517 1.71 43.64 11.55
C ALA A 517 2.74 43.49 12.67
N ALA A 518 2.88 42.31 13.24
CA ALA A 518 3.85 42.03 14.30
C ALA A 518 5.30 42.19 13.77
N ALA A 519 5.59 41.70 12.55
CA ALA A 519 6.89 41.88 11.93
C ALA A 519 7.24 43.39 11.67
N LEU A 520 6.25 44.14 11.20
CA LEU A 520 6.42 45.59 10.99
C LEU A 520 6.62 46.36 12.31
N LEU A 521 5.87 46.00 13.38
CA LEU A 521 6.03 46.59 14.70
C LEU A 521 7.42 46.29 15.31
N LYS A 522 7.92 45.07 15.14
CA LYS A 522 9.29 44.67 15.56
C LYS A 522 10.37 45.45 14.84
N SER A 523 10.17 45.79 13.57
CA SER A 523 11.14 46.62 12.82
C SER A 523 11.34 48.03 13.38
N GLN A 524 10.47 48.49 14.29
CA GLN A 524 10.40 49.81 14.93
C GLN A 524 10.32 51.02 13.94
N ARG A 525 10.17 50.77 12.64
CA ARG A 525 10.19 51.81 11.60
C ARG A 525 8.86 52.53 11.46
N TYR A 526 7.75 51.91 11.87
CA TYR A 526 6.41 52.41 11.64
C TYR A 526 5.66 52.64 12.96
N THR A 527 4.75 53.59 12.98
CA THR A 527 3.84 53.81 14.10
C THR A 527 2.72 52.75 14.11
N VAL A 528 2.03 52.58 15.22
CA VAL A 528 0.90 51.65 15.35
C VAL A 528 -0.21 52.03 14.35
N ALA A 529 -0.44 53.31 14.10
CA ALA A 529 -1.47 53.77 13.18
C ALA A 529 -1.09 53.48 11.70
N GLU A 530 0.17 53.68 11.32
CA GLU A 530 0.67 53.33 10.00
C GLU A 530 0.61 51.84 9.74
N VAL A 531 0.96 51.01 10.75
CA VAL A 531 0.83 49.54 10.62
C VAL A 531 -0.63 49.13 10.47
N ALA A 532 -1.56 49.74 11.20
CA ALA A 532 -2.98 49.46 11.04
C ALA A 532 -3.49 49.76 9.63
N ASP A 533 -3.09 50.90 9.06
CA ASP A 533 -3.43 51.30 7.68
C ASP A 533 -2.80 50.37 6.66
N MET A 534 -1.51 50.03 6.80
CA MET A 534 -0.82 49.07 5.93
C MET A 534 -1.46 47.68 5.94
N MET A 535 -2.07 47.28 7.05
CA MET A 535 -2.81 45.99 7.19
C MET A 535 -4.27 46.10 6.71
N GLY A 536 -4.73 47.24 6.23
CA GLY A 536 -6.06 47.47 5.72
C GLY A 536 -7.14 47.57 6.81
N PHE A 537 -6.79 48.04 8.01
CA PHE A 537 -7.75 48.33 9.07
C PHE A 537 -8.17 49.79 9.01
N ALA A 538 -9.45 50.02 8.69
CA ALA A 538 -10.02 51.38 8.64
C ALA A 538 -10.04 52.07 10.01
N ASP A 539 -10.12 51.29 11.12
CA ASP A 539 -10.14 51.78 12.51
C ASP A 539 -8.93 51.25 13.29
N PRO A 540 -7.98 52.17 13.69
CA PRO A 540 -6.82 51.80 14.51
C PRO A 540 -7.19 51.22 15.89
N LYS A 541 -8.36 51.57 16.44
CA LYS A 541 -8.84 50.97 17.69
C LYS A 541 -9.22 49.51 17.50
N TYR A 542 -9.96 49.20 16.43
CA TYR A 542 -10.32 47.83 16.11
C TYR A 542 -9.07 46.98 15.82
N PHE A 543 -8.06 47.54 15.14
CA PHE A 543 -6.76 46.89 14.98
C PHE A 543 -6.12 46.58 16.33
N THR A 544 -6.05 47.56 17.24
CA THR A 544 -5.44 47.41 18.58
C THR A 544 -6.10 46.30 19.40
N ASP A 545 -7.43 46.26 19.40
CA ASP A 545 -8.21 45.25 20.12
C ASP A 545 -8.01 43.84 19.49
N THR A 546 -8.00 43.77 18.17
CA THR A 546 -7.73 42.51 17.43
C THR A 546 -6.32 42.00 17.68
N PHE A 547 -5.32 42.87 17.64
CA PHE A 547 -3.92 42.52 17.89
C PHE A 547 -3.71 42.07 19.35
N LYS A 548 -4.30 42.77 20.32
CA LYS A 548 -4.27 42.38 21.73
C LYS A 548 -4.93 41.03 21.97
N LYS A 549 -6.05 40.76 21.31
CA LYS A 549 -6.71 39.45 21.37
C LYS A 549 -5.82 38.32 20.81
N PHE A 550 -5.01 38.63 19.79
CA PHE A 550 -4.15 37.67 19.09
C PHE A 550 -2.84 37.40 19.83
N TYR A 551 -2.16 38.44 20.31
CA TYR A 551 -0.82 38.33 20.94
C TYR A 551 -0.86 38.51 22.47
N GLY A 552 -2.01 38.74 23.08
CA GLY A 552 -2.16 38.95 24.52
C GLY A 552 -1.76 40.34 25.01
N VAL A 553 -1.02 41.12 24.23
CA VAL A 553 -0.54 42.46 24.55
C VAL A 553 -0.89 43.47 23.45
N PRO A 554 -1.14 44.74 23.78
CA PRO A 554 -1.43 45.74 22.78
C PRO A 554 -0.20 46.05 21.87
N PRO A 555 -0.39 46.51 20.61
CA PRO A 555 0.67 46.79 19.64
C PRO A 555 1.78 47.74 20.16
N SER A 556 1.39 48.72 20.98
CA SER A 556 2.32 49.68 21.56
C SER A 556 3.29 49.08 22.60
N ILE A 557 2.84 48.08 23.36
CA ILE A 557 3.68 47.33 24.30
C ILE A 557 4.52 46.29 23.51
N TYR A 558 3.91 45.61 22.57
CA TYR A 558 4.60 44.61 21.70
C TYR A 558 5.82 45.23 20.98
N LYS A 559 5.68 46.47 20.53
CA LYS A 559 6.77 47.24 19.90
C LYS A 559 7.93 47.53 20.86
N LYS A 560 7.68 47.67 22.17
CA LYS A 560 8.66 48.04 23.21
C LYS A 560 9.38 46.86 23.88
N ASN A 561 8.85 45.66 23.81
CA ASN A 561 9.35 44.49 24.54
C ASN A 561 10.60 43.81 23.92
N GLU A 562 11.29 44.45 23.03
CA GLU A 562 12.60 43.98 22.48
C GLU A 562 13.78 44.90 22.90
N GLU A 563 13.66 45.69 23.96
CA GLU A 563 14.75 46.23 24.74
C GLU A 563 15.00 45.26 25.93
#